data_fb261333e43c80e9b1afa2f483c3b30c
#
_entry.id   fb261333e43c80e9b1afa2f483c3b30c
#
_cell.length_a   1.000
_cell.length_b   1.000
_cell.length_c   1.000
_cell.angle_alpha   90.00
_cell.angle_beta   90.00
_cell.angle_gamma   90.00
#
_symmetry.space_group_name_H-M   'P 1'
#
loop_
_entity.id
_entity.type
_entity.pdbx_description
1 polymer ?
#
loop_
_entity_poly.entity_id
_entity_poly.type
_entity_poly.pdbx_seq_one_letter_code
_entity_poly.pdbx_strand_id
1 'polypeptide(L)'
;MKIQDKNTFDKQNVFGQGIANTAFAQYFIGNSYLNPLTKPGESIVGLANVTFEPGCRNNWHIHHAKTGGGQILICTAGEGWYQEEGKDAVSLTPGTVIVIPPEVKHWHGAKADSWFSHIAVEVPGEETSNEWLDAVDDESYSKLQ
;
A
#
# COMPACT_ATOMS: atom_id res chain seq x y z
N MET A 1 -9.99 -2.71 -13.27
CA MET A 1 -10.40 -4.11 -13.54
C MET A 1 -9.78 -5.03 -12.52
N LYS A 2 -10.59 -5.85 -11.87
CA LYS A 2 -10.11 -6.87 -10.94
C LYS A 2 -9.32 -7.96 -11.67
N ILE A 3 -8.20 -8.38 -11.13
CA ILE A 3 -7.32 -9.39 -11.76
C ILE A 3 -7.00 -10.46 -10.73
N GLN A 4 -7.56 -11.64 -10.92
CA GLN A 4 -7.29 -12.81 -10.06
C GLN A 4 -6.11 -13.65 -10.58
N ASP A 5 -5.97 -13.72 -11.89
CA ASP A 5 -4.92 -14.50 -12.52
C ASP A 5 -3.57 -13.79 -12.43
N LYS A 6 -2.60 -14.48 -11.82
CA LYS A 6 -1.23 -13.97 -11.63
C LYS A 6 -0.54 -13.60 -12.94
N ASN A 7 -0.68 -14.45 -13.95
CA ASN A 7 -0.01 -14.21 -15.25
C ASN A 7 -0.55 -12.96 -15.95
N THR A 8 -1.86 -12.72 -15.83
CA THR A 8 -2.50 -11.51 -16.35
C THR A 8 -2.04 -10.29 -15.57
N PHE A 9 -1.97 -10.41 -14.25
CA PHE A 9 -1.50 -9.34 -13.38
C PHE A 9 -0.04 -8.96 -13.69
N ASP A 10 0.84 -9.93 -13.85
CA ASP A 10 2.27 -9.68 -14.12
C ASP A 10 2.50 -8.87 -15.39
N LYS A 11 1.66 -9.08 -16.41
CA LYS A 11 1.73 -8.30 -17.65
C LYS A 11 1.35 -6.83 -17.47
N GLN A 12 0.56 -6.51 -16.46
CA GLN A 12 0.12 -5.15 -16.15
C GLN A 12 0.95 -4.49 -15.05
N ASN A 13 1.64 -5.27 -14.25
CA ASN A 13 2.51 -4.79 -13.18
C ASN A 13 3.87 -4.38 -13.75
N VAL A 14 3.90 -3.25 -14.45
CA VAL A 14 5.05 -2.80 -15.26
C VAL A 14 6.34 -2.57 -14.47
N PHE A 15 6.22 -2.29 -13.17
CA PHE A 15 7.39 -2.10 -12.31
C PHE A 15 7.92 -3.41 -11.70
N GLY A 16 7.16 -4.49 -11.83
CA GLY A 16 7.53 -5.80 -11.32
C GLY A 16 7.24 -6.01 -9.84
N GLN A 17 7.11 -7.28 -9.47
CA GLN A 17 6.74 -7.70 -8.13
C GLN A 17 7.86 -7.48 -7.11
N GLY A 18 9.10 -7.71 -7.49
CA GLY A 18 10.22 -7.71 -6.56
C GLY A 18 10.29 -8.97 -5.70
N ILE A 19 10.68 -8.81 -4.44
CA ILE A 19 10.89 -9.89 -3.49
C ILE A 19 9.81 -9.93 -2.42
N ALA A 20 9.63 -11.09 -1.79
CA ALA A 20 8.69 -11.23 -0.68
C ALA A 20 8.99 -10.20 0.42
N ASN A 21 7.94 -9.53 0.90
CA ASN A 21 8.03 -8.50 1.93
C ASN A 21 8.17 -9.12 3.33
N THR A 22 9.30 -9.75 3.60
CA THR A 22 9.55 -10.44 4.88
C THR A 22 9.83 -9.47 6.01
N ALA A 23 10.45 -8.34 5.72
CA ALA A 23 10.82 -7.34 6.72
C ALA A 23 9.61 -6.75 7.48
N PHE A 24 8.47 -6.61 6.79
CA PHE A 24 7.25 -6.02 7.35
C PHE A 24 6.10 -7.03 7.44
N ALA A 25 6.36 -8.32 7.23
CA ALA A 25 5.33 -9.36 7.16
C ALA A 25 4.43 -9.40 8.41
N GLN A 26 4.98 -9.10 9.58
CA GLN A 26 4.22 -9.05 10.84
C GLN A 26 3.12 -7.98 10.85
N TYR A 27 3.19 -6.99 9.96
CA TYR A 27 2.22 -5.89 9.86
C TYR A 27 1.23 -6.07 8.71
N PHE A 28 1.19 -7.26 8.11
CA PHE A 28 0.32 -7.58 6.99
C PHE A 28 -0.45 -8.86 7.27
N ILE A 29 -1.70 -8.91 6.80
CA ILE A 29 -2.45 -10.16 6.62
C ILE A 29 -2.32 -10.54 5.17
N GLY A 30 -1.89 -11.78 4.89
CA GLY A 30 -1.63 -12.26 3.54
C GLY A 30 -0.21 -11.96 3.05
N ASN A 31 0.04 -12.21 1.79
CA ASN A 31 1.36 -12.09 1.19
C ASN A 31 1.49 -10.79 0.38
N SER A 32 2.61 -10.12 0.57
CA SER A 32 2.96 -8.92 -0.19
C SER A 32 4.41 -8.97 -0.64
N TYR A 33 4.74 -8.11 -1.59
CA TYR A 33 6.04 -8.07 -2.25
C TYR A 33 6.51 -6.63 -2.37
N LEU A 34 7.81 -6.43 -2.28
CA LEU A 34 8.45 -5.12 -2.35
C LEU A 34 9.48 -5.08 -3.47
N ASN A 35 9.38 -4.06 -4.29
CA ASN A 35 10.37 -3.76 -5.31
C ASN A 35 10.80 -2.30 -5.20
N PRO A 36 11.91 -2.01 -4.47
CA PRO A 36 12.45 -0.66 -4.42
C PRO A 36 12.81 -0.15 -5.81
N LEU A 37 12.34 1.03 -6.16
CA LEU A 37 12.60 1.66 -7.46
C LEU A 37 13.74 2.68 -7.38
N THR A 38 14.03 3.18 -6.18
CA THR A 38 15.17 4.05 -5.89
C THR A 38 16.06 3.42 -4.83
N LYS A 39 17.34 3.73 -4.87
CA LYS A 39 18.30 3.25 -3.87
C LYS A 39 18.41 4.28 -2.73
N PRO A 40 18.69 3.82 -1.49
CA PRO A 40 18.97 4.74 -0.39
C PRO A 40 20.08 5.72 -0.75
N GLY A 41 19.85 7.01 -0.52
CA GLY A 41 20.80 8.08 -0.81
C GLY A 41 20.85 8.56 -2.26
N GLU A 42 20.17 7.87 -3.18
CA GLU A 42 20.08 8.28 -4.58
C GLU A 42 19.17 9.49 -4.78
N SER A 43 18.12 9.58 -3.97
CA SER A 43 17.18 10.69 -3.96
C SER A 43 16.67 10.92 -2.55
N ILE A 44 16.22 12.15 -2.26
CA ILE A 44 15.50 12.43 -1.01
C ILE A 44 14.10 11.80 -0.99
N VAL A 45 13.57 11.43 -2.15
CA VAL A 45 12.28 10.76 -2.29
C VAL A 45 12.51 9.27 -2.53
N GLY A 46 11.97 8.45 -1.63
CA GLY A 46 12.00 6.99 -1.79
C GLY A 46 10.78 6.49 -2.58
N LEU A 47 11.00 5.64 -3.55
CA LEU A 47 9.96 5.00 -4.35
C LEU A 47 10.09 3.49 -4.26
N ALA A 48 8.95 2.82 -4.05
CA ALA A 48 8.86 1.36 -4.12
C ALA A 48 7.56 0.94 -4.78
N ASN A 49 7.59 -0.12 -5.58
CA ASN A 49 6.39 -0.79 -6.05
C ASN A 49 6.02 -1.87 -5.04
N VAL A 50 4.83 -1.77 -4.46
CA VAL A 50 4.30 -2.73 -3.48
C VAL A 50 3.20 -3.53 -4.15
N THR A 51 3.34 -4.86 -4.12
CA THR A 51 2.38 -5.79 -4.72
C THR A 51 1.71 -6.61 -3.63
N PHE A 52 0.40 -6.75 -3.71
CA PHE A 52 -0.44 -7.47 -2.75
C PHE A 52 -1.16 -8.61 -3.47
N GLU A 53 -1.12 -9.81 -2.89
CA GLU A 53 -2.00 -10.90 -3.31
C GLU A 53 -3.46 -10.57 -2.98
N PRO A 54 -4.44 -11.19 -3.67
CA PRO A 54 -5.85 -11.02 -3.32
C PRO A 54 -6.10 -11.22 -1.82
N GLY A 55 -6.80 -10.28 -1.20
CA GLY A 55 -7.09 -10.31 0.23
C GLY A 55 -5.99 -9.77 1.15
N CYS A 56 -4.79 -9.54 0.64
CA CYS A 56 -3.69 -9.01 1.44
C CYS A 56 -3.89 -7.54 1.76
N ARG A 57 -3.70 -7.16 3.02
CA ARG A 57 -3.76 -5.78 3.49
C ARG A 57 -2.78 -5.55 4.62
N ASN A 58 -2.30 -4.31 4.76
CA ASN A 58 -1.49 -3.95 5.92
C ASN A 58 -2.37 -3.56 7.12
N ASN A 59 -1.73 -3.49 8.27
CA ASN A 59 -2.36 -3.03 9.51
C ASN A 59 -2.67 -1.55 9.42
N TRP A 60 -3.58 -1.09 10.27
CA TRP A 60 -3.72 0.32 10.57
C TRP A 60 -2.36 0.90 10.96
N HIS A 61 -2.00 2.06 10.41
CA HIS A 61 -0.73 2.69 10.71
C HIS A 61 -0.79 4.21 10.49
N ILE A 62 0.23 4.88 11.03
CA ILE A 62 0.36 6.33 10.96
C ILE A 62 1.79 6.65 10.52
N HIS A 63 1.92 7.59 9.58
CA HIS A 63 3.19 8.21 9.24
C HIS A 63 3.33 9.51 10.03
N HIS A 64 4.13 9.49 11.09
CA HIS A 64 4.38 10.67 11.92
C HIS A 64 5.43 11.57 11.27
N ALA A 65 5.27 12.88 11.39
CA ALA A 65 6.27 13.86 11.01
C ALA A 65 6.03 15.17 11.76
N LYS A 66 7.12 15.85 12.10
CA LYS A 66 7.04 17.19 12.67
C LYS A 66 6.62 18.22 11.61
N THR A 67 7.22 18.15 10.42
CA THR A 67 6.86 18.91 9.23
C THR A 67 7.04 18.06 7.99
N GLY A 68 6.29 18.31 6.92
CA GLY A 68 6.29 17.49 5.73
C GLY A 68 5.81 16.07 6.04
N GLY A 69 6.39 15.09 5.37
CA GLY A 69 6.06 13.67 5.60
C GLY A 69 4.77 13.21 4.96
N GLY A 70 4.29 12.05 5.42
CA GLY A 70 3.18 11.35 4.80
C GLY A 70 3.62 10.44 3.68
N GLN A 71 2.66 9.96 2.90
CA GLN A 71 2.93 9.03 1.80
C GLN A 71 1.98 9.32 0.64
N ILE A 72 2.42 9.06 -0.57
CA ILE A 72 1.56 9.11 -1.76
C ILE A 72 1.48 7.70 -2.33
N LEU A 73 0.27 7.25 -2.63
CA LEU A 73 0.03 5.98 -3.33
C LEU A 73 -0.39 6.28 -4.76
N ILE A 74 0.26 5.62 -5.71
CA ILE A 74 -0.10 5.68 -7.14
C ILE A 74 -0.47 4.27 -7.56
N CYS A 75 -1.75 4.00 -7.77
CA CYS A 75 -2.22 2.68 -8.18
C CYS A 75 -1.81 2.39 -9.63
N THR A 76 -1.16 1.24 -9.84
CA THR A 76 -0.57 0.89 -11.14
C THR A 76 -1.20 -0.35 -11.78
N ALA A 77 -1.68 -1.31 -11.00
CA ALA A 77 -2.29 -2.53 -11.55
C ALA A 77 -3.27 -3.16 -10.56
N GLY A 78 -4.27 -3.84 -11.09
CA GLY A 78 -5.30 -4.50 -10.28
C GLY A 78 -6.19 -3.54 -9.52
N GLU A 79 -6.80 -4.01 -8.43
CA GLU A 79 -7.68 -3.20 -7.61
C GLU A 79 -7.43 -3.39 -6.11
N GLY A 80 -7.48 -2.30 -5.37
CA GLY A 80 -7.29 -2.29 -3.94
C GLY A 80 -8.24 -1.38 -3.19
N TRP A 81 -7.98 -1.25 -1.89
CA TRP A 81 -8.68 -0.38 -0.97
C TRP A 81 -7.71 0.54 -0.24
N TYR A 82 -8.17 1.73 0.07
CA TYR A 82 -7.58 2.66 1.02
C TYR A 82 -8.66 3.14 1.97
N GLN A 83 -8.36 3.20 3.27
CA GLN A 83 -9.31 3.71 4.26
C GLN A 83 -8.59 4.50 5.35
N GLU A 84 -9.09 5.70 5.62
CA GLU A 84 -8.77 6.47 6.83
C GLU A 84 -9.74 6.08 7.96
N GLU A 85 -9.25 6.10 9.19
CA GLU A 85 -10.10 5.86 10.35
C GLU A 85 -11.28 6.82 10.38
N GLY A 86 -12.48 6.26 10.58
CA GLY A 86 -13.73 7.03 10.64
C GLY A 86 -14.32 7.43 9.29
N LYS A 87 -13.72 7.00 8.18
CA LYS A 87 -14.22 7.26 6.83
C LYS A 87 -14.52 5.97 6.08
N ASP A 88 -15.29 6.09 5.02
CA ASP A 88 -15.54 4.96 4.10
C ASP A 88 -14.27 4.59 3.34
N ALA A 89 -14.13 3.31 3.01
CA ALA A 89 -13.04 2.83 2.19
C ALA A 89 -13.17 3.36 0.75
N VAL A 90 -12.04 3.74 0.17
CA VAL A 90 -11.94 4.23 -1.20
C VAL A 90 -11.39 3.12 -2.08
N SER A 91 -12.07 2.85 -3.20
CA SER A 91 -11.59 1.89 -4.19
C SER A 91 -10.40 2.46 -4.97
N LEU A 92 -9.33 1.67 -5.04
CA LEU A 92 -8.12 2.01 -5.79
C LEU A 92 -8.10 1.23 -7.11
N THR A 93 -8.00 1.96 -8.20
CA THR A 93 -7.85 1.41 -9.55
C THR A 93 -6.66 2.07 -10.25
N PRO A 94 -6.09 1.48 -11.33
CA PRO A 94 -4.96 2.08 -12.02
C PRO A 94 -5.23 3.54 -12.41
N GLY A 95 -4.29 4.41 -12.05
CA GLY A 95 -4.40 5.87 -12.22
C GLY A 95 -4.91 6.63 -11.00
N THR A 96 -5.43 5.93 -9.99
CA THR A 96 -5.82 6.58 -8.73
C THR A 96 -4.56 7.02 -7.97
N VAL A 97 -4.57 8.25 -7.49
CA VAL A 97 -3.52 8.82 -6.64
C VAL A 97 -4.14 9.21 -5.30
N ILE A 98 -3.56 8.70 -4.23
CA ILE A 98 -3.96 9.05 -2.86
C ILE A 98 -2.81 9.80 -2.20
N VAL A 99 -3.09 11.00 -1.73
CA VAL A 99 -2.16 11.74 -0.87
C VAL A 99 -2.54 11.49 0.57
N ILE A 100 -1.67 10.80 1.30
CA ILE A 100 -1.88 10.48 2.71
C ILE A 100 -1.09 11.49 3.53
N PRO A 101 -1.78 12.44 4.21
CA PRO A 101 -1.08 13.40 5.06
C PRO A 101 -0.39 12.70 6.23
N PRO A 102 0.65 13.31 6.83
CA PRO A 102 1.19 12.80 8.09
C PRO A 102 0.13 12.83 9.19
N GLU A 103 0.28 11.98 10.19
CA GLU A 103 -0.59 11.84 11.37
C GLU A 103 -1.97 11.23 11.07
N VAL A 104 -2.24 10.77 9.86
CA VAL A 104 -3.51 10.13 9.49
C VAL A 104 -3.42 8.62 9.70
N LYS A 105 -4.30 8.08 10.54
CA LYS A 105 -4.44 6.64 10.73
C LYS A 105 -5.20 6.04 9.56
N HIS A 106 -4.56 5.09 8.88
CA HIS A 106 -5.08 4.50 7.64
C HIS A 106 -4.55 3.08 7.44
N TRP A 107 -5.13 2.41 6.46
CA TRP A 107 -4.60 1.17 5.91
C TRP A 107 -4.87 1.12 4.40
N HIS A 108 -4.17 0.23 3.70
CA HIS A 108 -4.43 -0.09 2.30
C HIS A 108 -4.08 -1.54 2.00
N GLY A 109 -4.59 -2.04 0.87
CA GLY A 109 -4.35 -3.42 0.47
C GLY A 109 -5.15 -3.79 -0.76
N ALA A 110 -5.04 -5.05 -1.17
CA ALA A 110 -5.77 -5.62 -2.30
C ALA A 110 -7.26 -5.80 -1.98
N LYS A 111 -8.10 -5.80 -3.00
CA LYS A 111 -9.45 -6.35 -2.88
C LYS A 111 -9.38 -7.86 -2.70
N ALA A 112 -10.44 -8.45 -2.13
CA ALA A 112 -10.48 -9.89 -1.82
C ALA A 112 -10.30 -10.78 -3.06
N ASP A 113 -10.67 -10.27 -4.22
CA ASP A 113 -10.69 -10.99 -5.49
C ASP A 113 -9.82 -10.32 -6.58
N SER A 114 -8.79 -9.58 -6.17
CA SER A 114 -7.87 -8.95 -7.13
C SER A 114 -6.46 -8.86 -6.56
N TRP A 115 -5.46 -9.16 -7.38
CA TRP A 115 -4.11 -8.68 -7.20
C TRP A 115 -4.11 -7.16 -7.28
N PHE A 116 -3.16 -6.53 -6.62
CA PHE A 116 -3.07 -5.08 -6.55
C PHE A 116 -1.62 -4.64 -6.43
N SER A 117 -1.26 -3.57 -7.14
CA SER A 117 0.02 -2.90 -6.90
C SER A 117 -0.13 -1.39 -6.93
N HIS A 118 0.71 -0.74 -6.15
CA HIS A 118 0.85 0.70 -6.15
C HIS A 118 2.32 1.09 -5.97
N ILE A 119 2.67 2.27 -6.47
CA ILE A 119 3.91 2.91 -6.08
C ILE A 119 3.66 3.62 -4.75
N ALA A 120 4.51 3.34 -3.77
CA ALA A 120 4.58 4.08 -2.53
C ALA A 120 5.65 5.15 -2.68
N VAL A 121 5.25 6.41 -2.48
CA VAL A 121 6.15 7.56 -2.49
C VAL A 121 6.30 8.04 -1.05
N GLU A 122 7.51 7.88 -0.49
CA GLU A 122 7.82 8.41 0.83
C GLU A 122 8.06 9.92 0.72
N VAL A 123 7.17 10.70 1.30
CA VAL A 123 7.30 12.16 1.28
C VAL A 123 8.32 12.58 2.34
N PRO A 124 9.37 13.34 1.96
CA PRO A 124 10.37 13.79 2.93
C PRO A 124 9.78 14.69 4.01
N GLY A 125 10.29 14.57 5.22
CA GLY A 125 9.85 15.37 6.36
C GLY A 125 10.88 15.37 7.48
N GLU A 126 10.60 16.18 8.50
CA GLU A 126 11.42 16.26 9.71
C GLU A 126 10.88 15.31 10.78
N GLU A 127 11.79 14.62 11.47
CA GLU A 127 11.45 13.70 12.58
C GLU A 127 10.36 12.70 12.18
N THR A 128 10.56 12.05 11.04
CA THR A 128 9.61 11.08 10.52
C THR A 128 9.73 9.74 11.23
N SER A 129 8.59 9.08 11.47
CA SER A 129 8.52 7.71 11.99
C SER A 129 7.22 7.06 11.56
N ASN A 130 7.19 5.74 11.56
CA ASN A 130 5.98 4.96 11.29
C ASN A 130 5.52 4.27 12.55
N GLU A 131 4.23 4.32 12.82
CA GLU A 131 3.58 3.62 13.92
C GLU A 131 2.64 2.57 13.37
N TRP A 132 2.91 1.30 13.68
CA TRP A 132 2.07 0.18 13.30
C TRP A 132 1.08 -0.13 14.42
N LEU A 133 -0.18 -0.29 14.06
CA LEU A 133 -1.29 -0.48 14.98
C LEU A 133 -2.00 -1.82 14.70
N ASP A 134 -3.28 -1.94 15.04
CA ASP A 134 -4.04 -3.16 14.93
C ASP A 134 -4.21 -3.62 13.48
N ALA A 135 -4.34 -4.92 13.29
CA ALA A 135 -4.71 -5.50 12.00
C ALA A 135 -6.14 -5.08 11.61
N VAL A 136 -6.37 -4.99 10.30
CA VAL A 136 -7.73 -4.86 9.76
C VAL A 136 -8.36 -6.25 9.83
N ASP A 137 -9.30 -6.45 10.76
CA ASP A 137 -9.90 -7.76 10.99
C ASP A 137 -10.73 -8.25 9.80
N ASP A 138 -10.91 -9.56 9.73
CA ASP A 138 -11.64 -10.21 8.62
C ASP A 138 -13.10 -9.76 8.56
N GLU A 139 -13.73 -9.49 9.72
CA GLU A 139 -15.12 -9.04 9.76
C GLU A 139 -15.28 -7.68 9.07
N SER A 140 -14.46 -6.70 9.44
CA SER A 140 -14.48 -5.36 8.83
C SER A 140 -14.11 -5.40 7.36
N TYR A 141 -13.07 -6.16 7.01
CA TYR A 141 -12.59 -6.30 5.65
C TYR A 141 -13.63 -6.96 4.74
N SER A 142 -14.31 -8.01 5.22
CA SER A 142 -15.31 -8.74 4.42
C SER A 142 -16.55 -7.92 4.04
N LYS A 143 -16.79 -6.79 4.71
CA LYS A 143 -17.87 -5.86 4.37
C LYS A 143 -17.56 -4.99 3.16
N LEU A 144 -16.30 -4.95 2.72
CA LEU A 144 -15.86 -4.19 1.54
C LEU A 144 -16.09 -5.03 0.29
N GLN A 145 -16.58 -4.40 -0.77
CA GLN A 145 -16.92 -5.10 -2.02
C GLN A 145 -16.23 -4.52 -3.23
#